data_4159064e6eabe21beb41f18c005a9fa1
#
_entry.id   4159064e6eabe21beb41f18c005a9fa1
#
_cell.length_a   1.000
_cell.length_b   1.000
_cell.length_c   1.000
_cell.angle_alpha   90.00
_cell.angle_beta   90.00
_cell.angle_gamma   90.00
#
_symmetry.space_group_name_H-M   'P 1'
#
loop_
_entity.id
_entity.type
_entity.pdbx_description
1 polymer ?
#
loop_
_entity_poly.entity_id
_entity_poly.type
_entity_poly.pdbx_seq_one_letter_code
_entity_poly.pdbx_strand_id
1 'polypeptide(L)'
;VEVLADLLEVRDDAWRNAIEGYLGNNKLLLTVEPKYAKAAMEIYKELDPKKYYRVAVLDTERVLADEQPVLKGALAEEVEAGRDYAQAYMNFQLGKVIKCDSVDELRSCRIGITKDCVLYHSYRIQHINPDLYTRFAYIGKKSMRQRVKLLEEFIRKLQEEMEPLQTMLKDGERVLGLEFLSQDLEVYLGWKKDKADYLEKQQEQKDLRERLEQLKSQNVAAWEEERASIVELCKRREKVLE
;
A
#
# COMPACT_ATOMS: atom_id res chain seq x y z
N VAL A 1 -23.65 -8.58 12.19
CA VAL A 1 -22.36 -9.17 12.57
C VAL A 1 -21.31 -8.08 12.45
N GLU A 2 -20.53 -7.89 13.51
CA GLU A 2 -19.47 -6.86 13.59
C GLU A 2 -18.16 -7.56 14.00
N VAL A 3 -17.02 -6.96 13.69
CA VAL A 3 -15.72 -7.44 14.18
C VAL A 3 -15.42 -6.72 15.50
N LEU A 4 -14.92 -7.45 16.47
CA LEU A 4 -14.67 -6.89 17.81
C LEU A 4 -13.75 -5.66 17.76
N ALA A 5 -12.68 -5.71 16.96
CA ALA A 5 -11.75 -4.58 16.81
C ALA A 5 -12.41 -3.26 16.36
N ASP A 6 -13.49 -3.34 15.58
CA ASP A 6 -14.23 -2.16 15.10
C ASP A 6 -15.05 -1.48 16.19
N LEU A 7 -15.31 -2.21 17.28
CA LEU A 7 -16.07 -1.73 18.44
C LEU A 7 -15.17 -1.13 19.53
N LEU A 8 -13.86 -1.22 19.39
CA LEU A 8 -12.88 -0.84 20.40
C LEU A 8 -12.16 0.46 20.04
N GLU A 9 -11.93 1.29 21.05
CA GLU A 9 -11.04 2.45 20.97
C GLU A 9 -10.04 2.42 22.14
N VAL A 10 -8.81 2.85 21.88
CA VAL A 10 -7.77 2.94 22.90
C VAL A 10 -7.68 4.36 23.41
N ARG A 11 -7.77 4.55 24.75
CA ARG A 11 -7.76 5.86 25.42
C ARG A 11 -6.35 6.48 25.41
N ASP A 12 -5.36 5.72 25.87
CA ASP A 12 -3.96 6.16 25.86
C ASP A 12 -3.15 5.41 24.79
N ASP A 13 -2.72 6.13 23.78
CA ASP A 13 -1.92 5.62 22.67
C ASP A 13 -0.59 4.96 23.11
N ALA A 14 -0.06 5.33 24.29
CA ALA A 14 1.16 4.71 24.82
C ALA A 14 0.98 3.21 25.09
N TRP A 15 -0.25 2.76 25.37
CA TRP A 15 -0.60 1.38 25.63
C TRP A 15 -1.16 0.63 24.41
N ARG A 16 -1.34 1.32 23.30
CA ARG A 16 -1.95 0.76 22.08
C ARG A 16 -1.27 -0.53 21.63
N ASN A 17 0.06 -0.52 21.50
CA ASN A 17 0.82 -1.68 21.05
C ASN A 17 0.68 -2.86 22.02
N ALA A 18 0.69 -2.59 23.31
CA ALA A 18 0.50 -3.60 24.36
C ALA A 18 -0.90 -4.23 24.28
N ILE A 19 -1.94 -3.43 24.07
CA ILE A 19 -3.32 -3.89 23.92
C ILE A 19 -3.48 -4.74 22.66
N GLU A 20 -3.04 -4.20 21.50
CA GLU A 20 -3.08 -4.91 20.20
C GLU A 20 -2.32 -6.24 20.26
N GLY A 21 -1.13 -6.21 20.84
CA GLY A 21 -0.26 -7.37 20.96
C GLY A 21 -0.81 -8.43 21.91
N TYR A 22 -1.32 -8.02 23.07
CA TYR A 22 -1.88 -8.95 24.07
C TYR A 22 -3.16 -9.63 23.58
N LEU A 23 -4.06 -8.86 22.96
CA LEU A 23 -5.29 -9.41 22.36
C LEU A 23 -4.98 -10.34 21.18
N GLY A 24 -3.90 -10.09 20.47
CA GLY A 24 -3.52 -10.91 19.32
C GLY A 24 -4.66 -11.10 18.34
N ASN A 25 -5.02 -12.34 18.02
CA ASN A 25 -6.13 -12.65 17.10
C ASN A 25 -7.52 -12.53 17.77
N ASN A 26 -7.60 -12.44 19.10
CA ASN A 26 -8.89 -12.28 19.79
C ASN A 26 -9.61 -10.98 19.45
N LYS A 27 -8.89 -9.96 18.98
CA LYS A 27 -9.50 -8.73 18.47
C LYS A 27 -10.32 -8.91 17.18
N LEU A 28 -10.10 -10.01 16.44
CA LEU A 28 -10.79 -10.34 15.20
C LEU A 28 -12.01 -11.24 15.39
N LEU A 29 -12.45 -11.44 16.63
CA LEU A 29 -13.67 -12.19 16.93
C LEU A 29 -14.88 -11.55 16.25
N LEU A 30 -15.73 -12.40 15.70
CA LEU A 30 -17.04 -11.97 15.20
C LEU A 30 -18.00 -11.80 16.37
N THR A 31 -18.71 -10.71 16.39
CA THR A 31 -19.69 -10.36 17.41
C THR A 31 -21.06 -10.18 16.81
N VAL A 32 -22.08 -10.53 17.56
CA VAL A 32 -23.50 -10.30 17.23
C VAL A 32 -24.19 -9.74 18.46
N GLU A 33 -25.39 -9.20 18.29
CA GLU A 33 -26.21 -8.83 19.45
C GLU A 33 -26.50 -10.07 20.31
N PRO A 34 -26.56 -9.94 21.64
CA PRO A 34 -26.68 -11.07 22.57
C PRO A 34 -27.82 -12.03 22.25
N LYS A 35 -28.98 -11.51 21.84
CA LYS A 35 -30.14 -12.34 21.45
C LYS A 35 -29.89 -13.30 20.28
N TYR A 36 -28.84 -13.05 19.49
CA TYR A 36 -28.47 -13.89 18.35
C TYR A 36 -27.23 -14.74 18.59
N ALA A 37 -26.59 -14.65 19.78
CA ALA A 37 -25.33 -15.33 20.07
C ALA A 37 -25.43 -16.84 19.82
N LYS A 38 -26.44 -17.48 20.40
CA LYS A 38 -26.66 -18.91 20.25
C LYS A 38 -26.82 -19.32 18.78
N ALA A 39 -27.67 -18.62 18.03
CA ALA A 39 -27.92 -18.92 16.61
C ALA A 39 -26.65 -18.74 15.76
N ALA A 40 -25.85 -17.72 16.04
CA ALA A 40 -24.57 -17.48 15.35
C ALA A 40 -23.57 -18.61 15.61
N MET A 41 -23.52 -19.14 16.84
CA MET A 41 -22.65 -20.26 17.21
C MET A 41 -23.13 -21.58 16.56
N GLU A 42 -24.42 -21.80 16.46
CA GLU A 42 -25.01 -22.97 15.77
C GLU A 42 -24.63 -22.93 14.28
N ILE A 43 -24.79 -21.78 13.60
CA ILE A 43 -24.37 -21.59 12.22
C ILE A 43 -22.88 -21.84 12.06
N TYR A 44 -22.04 -21.26 12.94
CA TYR A 44 -20.59 -21.43 12.89
C TYR A 44 -20.17 -22.91 13.00
N LYS A 45 -20.85 -23.70 13.86
CA LYS A 45 -20.58 -25.12 14.04
C LYS A 45 -20.77 -25.94 12.74
N GLU A 46 -21.67 -25.49 11.85
CA GLU A 46 -21.97 -26.16 10.57
C GLU A 46 -21.00 -25.75 9.44
N LEU A 47 -20.16 -24.73 9.65
CA LEU A 47 -19.21 -24.27 8.64
C LEU A 47 -18.06 -25.26 8.43
N ASP A 48 -17.49 -25.29 7.20
CA ASP A 48 -16.36 -26.14 6.85
C ASP A 48 -15.10 -25.76 7.70
N PRO A 49 -14.63 -26.66 8.60
CA PRO A 49 -13.50 -26.38 9.47
C PRO A 49 -12.21 -26.06 8.70
N LYS A 50 -12.03 -26.62 7.50
CA LYS A 50 -10.82 -26.37 6.69
C LYS A 50 -10.73 -24.93 6.22
N LYS A 51 -11.89 -24.28 5.99
CA LYS A 51 -11.94 -22.88 5.54
C LYS A 51 -11.96 -21.87 6.68
N TYR A 52 -12.68 -22.21 7.77
CA TYR A 52 -13.04 -21.25 8.81
C TYR A 52 -12.35 -21.47 10.16
N TYR A 53 -11.34 -22.36 10.26
CA TYR A 53 -10.62 -22.67 11.50
C TYR A 53 -9.95 -21.47 12.21
N ARG A 54 -9.76 -20.36 11.49
CA ARG A 54 -9.18 -19.11 12.03
C ARG A 54 -10.24 -18.10 12.47
N VAL A 55 -11.50 -18.36 12.19
CA VAL A 55 -12.61 -17.50 12.59
C VAL A 55 -13.15 -18.01 13.93
N ALA A 56 -13.53 -17.08 14.81
CA ALA A 56 -14.22 -17.44 16.05
C ALA A 56 -15.34 -16.43 16.31
N VAL A 57 -16.40 -16.90 16.94
CA VAL A 57 -17.59 -16.11 17.30
C VAL A 57 -17.62 -15.94 18.80
N LEU A 58 -17.80 -14.71 19.26
CA LEU A 58 -17.93 -14.40 20.69
C LEU A 58 -19.35 -14.73 21.18
N ASP A 59 -19.44 -15.44 22.28
CA ASP A 59 -20.70 -15.62 23.02
C ASP A 59 -21.02 -14.33 23.80
N THR A 60 -21.66 -13.40 23.10
CA THR A 60 -21.97 -12.07 23.62
C THR A 60 -23.03 -12.11 24.74
N GLU A 61 -23.91 -13.10 24.74
CA GLU A 61 -24.91 -13.28 25.78
C GLU A 61 -24.25 -13.71 27.09
N ARG A 62 -23.39 -14.72 27.04
CA ARG A 62 -22.73 -15.28 28.22
C ARG A 62 -21.69 -14.32 28.81
N VAL A 63 -20.91 -13.64 27.98
CA VAL A 63 -19.91 -12.70 28.50
C VAL A 63 -20.52 -11.51 29.23
N LEU A 64 -21.74 -11.10 28.87
CA LEU A 64 -22.49 -10.08 29.60
C LEU A 64 -23.02 -10.58 30.94
N ALA A 65 -23.38 -11.88 31.03
CA ALA A 65 -23.88 -12.46 32.25
C ALA A 65 -22.77 -12.69 33.30
N ASP A 66 -21.50 -12.83 32.82
CA ASP A 66 -20.35 -13.06 33.69
C ASP A 66 -19.71 -11.71 34.07
N GLU A 67 -19.94 -11.25 35.30
CA GLU A 67 -19.23 -10.07 35.82
C GLU A 67 -17.73 -10.39 35.99
N GLN A 68 -16.90 -9.59 35.29
CA GLN A 68 -15.45 -9.74 35.38
C GLN A 68 -14.83 -8.56 36.14
N PRO A 69 -14.16 -8.79 37.27
CA PRO A 69 -13.50 -7.74 38.02
C PRO A 69 -12.31 -7.16 37.23
N VAL A 70 -12.25 -5.82 37.15
CA VAL A 70 -11.11 -5.09 36.62
C VAL A 70 -10.26 -4.64 37.81
N LEU A 71 -8.99 -5.06 37.82
CA LEU A 71 -8.04 -4.63 38.83
C LEU A 71 -7.60 -3.20 38.57
N LYS A 72 -7.32 -2.46 39.65
CA LYS A 72 -6.78 -1.11 39.54
C LYS A 72 -5.42 -1.14 38.81
N GLY A 73 -5.23 -0.31 37.83
CA GLY A 73 -4.03 -0.28 36.97
C GLY A 73 -4.01 -1.36 35.90
N ALA A 74 -5.13 -2.04 35.67
CA ALA A 74 -5.22 -3.04 34.62
C ALA A 74 -5.27 -2.39 33.23
N LEU A 75 -4.81 -3.14 32.24
CA LEU A 75 -4.78 -2.72 30.83
C LEU A 75 -6.21 -2.44 30.28
N ALA A 76 -7.25 -3.08 30.86
CA ALA A 76 -8.64 -2.83 30.51
C ALA A 76 -9.08 -1.37 30.73
N GLU A 77 -8.45 -0.61 31.63
CA GLU A 77 -8.76 0.80 31.87
C GLU A 77 -8.47 1.69 30.63
N GLU A 78 -7.58 1.21 29.75
CA GLU A 78 -7.15 1.93 28.55
C GLU A 78 -7.98 1.59 27.32
N VAL A 79 -9.01 0.75 27.44
CA VAL A 79 -9.88 0.36 26.34
C VAL A 79 -11.31 0.79 26.60
N GLU A 80 -11.90 1.41 25.60
CA GLU A 80 -13.32 1.77 25.58
C GLU A 80 -14.00 1.03 24.44
N ALA A 81 -15.16 0.42 24.72
CA ALA A 81 -15.91 -0.31 23.72
C ALA A 81 -17.28 0.34 23.44
N GLY A 82 -17.68 0.37 22.18
CA GLY A 82 -18.96 0.92 21.76
C GLY A 82 -20.18 0.06 22.08
N ARG A 83 -19.97 -1.13 22.68
CA ARG A 83 -21.03 -2.07 23.08
C ARG A 83 -20.70 -2.71 24.43
N ASP A 84 -21.71 -2.92 25.28
CA ASP A 84 -21.54 -3.46 26.61
C ASP A 84 -20.90 -4.86 26.61
N TYR A 85 -21.30 -5.75 25.69
CA TYR A 85 -20.72 -7.07 25.56
C TYR A 85 -19.25 -7.04 25.12
N ALA A 86 -18.86 -6.06 24.30
CA ALA A 86 -17.48 -5.86 23.91
C ALA A 86 -16.65 -5.35 25.09
N GLN A 87 -17.19 -4.43 25.88
CA GLN A 87 -16.55 -3.95 27.11
C GLN A 87 -16.41 -5.08 28.14
N ALA A 88 -17.45 -5.89 28.34
CA ALA A 88 -17.38 -7.06 29.22
C ALA A 88 -16.29 -8.04 28.78
N TYR A 89 -16.15 -8.28 27.48
CA TYR A 89 -15.08 -9.14 26.98
C TYR A 89 -13.69 -8.52 27.16
N MET A 90 -13.54 -7.20 26.98
CA MET A 90 -12.27 -6.51 27.29
C MET A 90 -11.92 -6.61 28.77
N ASN A 91 -12.90 -6.45 29.66
CA ASN A 91 -12.71 -6.64 31.10
C ASN A 91 -12.26 -8.08 31.44
N PHE A 92 -12.84 -9.08 30.76
CA PHE A 92 -12.41 -10.46 30.87
C PHE A 92 -10.96 -10.68 30.44
N GLN A 93 -10.60 -10.17 29.27
CA GLN A 93 -9.27 -10.39 28.69
C GLN A 93 -8.17 -9.57 29.35
N LEU A 94 -8.44 -8.30 29.64
CA LEU A 94 -7.45 -7.31 30.06
C LEU A 94 -7.57 -6.89 31.53
N GLY A 95 -8.66 -7.24 32.20
CA GLY A 95 -8.95 -6.78 33.56
C GLY A 95 -8.00 -7.27 34.64
N LYS A 96 -7.21 -8.32 34.36
CA LYS A 96 -6.20 -8.87 35.24
C LYS A 96 -4.76 -8.63 34.79
N VAL A 97 -4.58 -7.94 33.69
CA VAL A 97 -3.27 -7.60 33.09
C VAL A 97 -2.84 -6.25 33.61
N ILE A 98 -1.84 -6.21 34.47
CA ILE A 98 -1.39 -4.99 35.14
C ILE A 98 -0.38 -4.24 34.25
N LYS A 99 -0.58 -2.93 34.13
CA LYS A 99 0.37 -2.02 33.48
C LYS A 99 1.60 -1.85 34.35
N CYS A 100 2.79 -2.11 33.79
CA CYS A 100 4.08 -2.05 34.49
C CYS A 100 5.07 -1.22 33.70
N ASP A 101 5.92 -0.49 34.42
CA ASP A 101 7.00 0.31 33.81
C ASP A 101 8.39 -0.30 34.03
N SER A 102 8.51 -1.33 34.91
CA SER A 102 9.79 -1.97 35.24
C SER A 102 9.67 -3.49 35.35
N VAL A 103 10.82 -4.17 35.30
CA VAL A 103 10.89 -5.63 35.50
C VAL A 103 10.50 -6.03 36.93
N ASP A 104 10.80 -5.20 37.93
CA ASP A 104 10.44 -5.48 39.30
C ASP A 104 8.92 -5.43 39.49
N GLU A 105 8.24 -4.47 38.87
CA GLU A 105 6.80 -4.40 38.85
C GLU A 105 6.18 -5.63 38.14
N LEU A 106 6.74 -6.01 36.97
CA LEU A 106 6.29 -7.22 36.23
C LEU A 106 6.36 -8.45 37.14
N ARG A 107 7.43 -8.62 37.92
CA ARG A 107 7.60 -9.77 38.84
C ARG A 107 6.67 -9.73 40.04
N SER A 108 6.18 -8.56 40.41
CA SER A 108 5.21 -8.39 41.50
C SER A 108 3.77 -8.77 41.13
N CYS A 109 3.50 -8.81 39.81
CA CYS A 109 2.19 -9.11 39.26
C CYS A 109 2.05 -10.58 38.85
N ARG A 110 0.82 -11.09 38.83
CA ARG A 110 0.53 -12.39 38.23
C ARG A 110 0.60 -12.37 36.72
N ILE A 111 0.06 -11.31 36.15
CA ILE A 111 0.14 -10.97 34.69
C ILE A 111 0.47 -9.49 34.61
N GLY A 112 1.57 -9.16 34.01
CA GLY A 112 2.00 -7.76 33.81
C GLY A 112 2.49 -7.53 32.40
N ILE A 113 2.32 -6.30 31.92
CA ILE A 113 2.77 -5.91 30.58
C ILE A 113 3.36 -4.51 30.61
N THR A 114 4.42 -4.29 29.82
CA THR A 114 5.00 -2.95 29.63
C THR A 114 4.54 -2.31 28.33
N LYS A 115 4.74 -0.99 28.21
CA LYS A 115 4.49 -0.24 26.96
C LYS A 115 5.30 -0.77 25.77
N ASP A 116 6.48 -1.35 26.05
CA ASP A 116 7.37 -1.94 25.05
C ASP A 116 6.97 -3.39 24.69
N CYS A 117 5.74 -3.80 25.04
CA CYS A 117 5.19 -5.11 24.73
C CYS A 117 5.98 -6.28 25.32
N VAL A 118 6.54 -6.10 26.54
CA VAL A 118 7.12 -7.17 27.33
C VAL A 118 6.05 -7.70 28.28
N LEU A 119 5.70 -8.96 28.11
CA LEU A 119 4.68 -9.66 28.87
C LEU A 119 5.32 -10.57 29.92
N TYR A 120 4.85 -10.47 31.16
CA TYR A 120 5.12 -11.44 32.23
C TYR A 120 3.86 -12.23 32.55
N HIS A 121 3.93 -13.52 32.36
CA HIS A 121 2.83 -14.42 32.67
C HIS A 121 3.34 -15.83 32.98
N SER A 122 2.72 -16.54 33.92
CA SER A 122 3.11 -17.92 34.27
C SER A 122 4.60 -18.07 34.59
N TYR A 123 5.16 -17.12 35.37
CA TYR A 123 6.56 -17.07 35.81
C TYR A 123 7.60 -16.91 34.70
N ARG A 124 7.18 -16.46 33.51
CA ARG A 124 8.09 -16.21 32.41
C ARG A 124 7.88 -14.80 31.83
N ILE A 125 8.97 -14.24 31.36
CA ILE A 125 8.98 -12.98 30.60
C ILE A 125 9.19 -13.27 29.12
N GLN A 126 8.47 -12.59 28.26
CA GLN A 126 8.60 -12.73 26.82
C GLN A 126 8.20 -11.46 26.08
N HIS A 127 8.81 -11.21 24.94
CA HIS A 127 8.33 -10.19 24.01
C HIS A 127 7.11 -10.70 23.25
N ILE A 128 6.14 -9.83 23.06
CA ILE A 128 5.02 -10.11 22.17
C ILE A 128 5.52 -9.94 20.72
N ASN A 129 5.06 -10.81 19.82
CA ASN A 129 5.42 -10.71 18.40
C ASN A 129 5.04 -9.32 17.85
N PRO A 130 6.01 -8.53 17.35
CA PRO A 130 5.76 -7.18 16.81
C PRO A 130 4.72 -7.12 15.69
N ASP A 131 4.60 -8.16 14.88
CA ASP A 131 3.61 -8.21 13.81
C ASP A 131 2.18 -8.03 14.32
N LEU A 132 1.87 -8.48 15.56
CA LEU A 132 0.53 -8.41 16.13
C LEU A 132 0.06 -6.98 16.41
N TYR A 133 0.99 -6.04 16.63
CA TYR A 133 0.68 -4.65 16.95
C TYR A 133 1.21 -3.64 15.93
N THR A 134 1.86 -4.13 14.84
CA THR A 134 2.28 -3.32 13.71
C THR A 134 1.49 -3.70 12.46
N ARG A 135 1.86 -4.80 11.83
CA ARG A 135 1.23 -5.29 10.58
C ARG A 135 -0.23 -5.67 10.78
N PHE A 136 -0.56 -6.24 11.95
CA PHE A 136 -1.90 -6.73 12.31
C PHE A 136 -2.56 -5.88 13.41
N ALA A 137 -2.28 -4.57 13.43
CA ALA A 137 -2.99 -3.63 14.28
C ALA A 137 -4.36 -3.29 13.66
N TYR A 138 -5.45 -3.53 14.40
CA TYR A 138 -6.82 -3.37 13.89
C TYR A 138 -7.71 -2.49 14.76
N ILE A 139 -7.34 -2.21 16.02
CA ILE A 139 -8.20 -1.52 16.98
C ILE A 139 -8.29 -0.04 16.67
N GLY A 140 -9.52 0.42 16.39
CA GLY A 140 -9.86 1.81 16.17
C GLY A 140 -9.37 2.39 14.84
N LYS A 141 -9.91 3.57 14.50
CA LYS A 141 -9.61 4.27 13.23
C LYS A 141 -8.15 4.66 13.08
N LYS A 142 -7.44 4.86 14.18
CA LYS A 142 -6.03 5.28 14.17
C LYS A 142 -5.11 4.14 13.75
N SER A 143 -5.34 2.94 14.28
CA SER A 143 -4.60 1.72 13.87
C SER A 143 -4.83 1.40 12.40
N MET A 144 -6.05 1.54 11.91
CA MET A 144 -6.36 1.36 10.48
C MET A 144 -5.59 2.33 9.58
N ARG A 145 -5.50 3.60 9.96
CA ARG A 145 -4.73 4.61 9.21
C ARG A 145 -3.23 4.32 9.21
N GLN A 146 -2.68 3.91 10.36
CA GLN A 146 -1.26 3.52 10.47
C GLN A 146 -0.98 2.29 9.61
N ARG A 147 -1.87 1.31 9.63
CA ARG A 147 -1.74 0.10 8.79
C ARG A 147 -1.75 0.42 7.30
N VAL A 148 -2.65 1.29 6.86
CA VAL A 148 -2.68 1.73 5.45
C VAL A 148 -1.32 2.32 5.06
N LYS A 149 -0.75 3.23 5.86
CA LYS A 149 0.57 3.81 5.61
C LYS A 149 1.68 2.75 5.54
N LEU A 150 1.69 1.81 6.48
CA LEU A 150 2.69 0.72 6.49
C LEU A 150 2.56 -0.18 5.25
N LEU A 151 1.33 -0.47 4.82
CA LEU A 151 1.09 -1.25 3.60
C LEU A 151 1.51 -0.49 2.34
N GLU A 152 1.24 0.82 2.27
CA GLU A 152 1.69 1.67 1.17
C GLU A 152 3.23 1.72 1.08
N GLU A 153 3.92 1.88 2.21
CA GLU A 153 5.38 1.82 2.28
C GLU A 153 5.92 0.44 1.86
N PHE A 154 5.26 -0.64 2.27
CA PHE A 154 5.65 -1.99 1.89
C PHE A 154 5.45 -2.25 0.40
N ILE A 155 4.31 -1.82 -0.16
CA ILE A 155 4.04 -1.88 -1.60
C ILE A 155 5.11 -1.12 -2.38
N ARG A 156 5.46 0.09 -1.95
CA ARG A 156 6.51 0.89 -2.59
C ARG A 156 7.86 0.17 -2.60
N LYS A 157 8.28 -0.41 -1.46
CA LYS A 157 9.52 -1.20 -1.38
C LYS A 157 9.50 -2.39 -2.33
N LEU A 158 8.39 -3.14 -2.36
CA LEU A 158 8.26 -4.28 -3.29
C LEU A 158 8.29 -3.83 -4.75
N GLN A 159 7.71 -2.67 -5.09
CA GLN A 159 7.78 -2.11 -6.44
C GLN A 159 9.22 -1.73 -6.82
N GLU A 160 9.95 -1.08 -5.90
CA GLU A 160 11.38 -0.74 -6.08
C GLU A 160 12.25 -1.99 -6.28
N GLU A 161 11.95 -3.10 -5.60
CA GLU A 161 12.64 -4.39 -5.78
C GLU A 161 12.23 -5.10 -7.07
N MET A 162 10.97 -4.98 -7.49
CA MET A 162 10.45 -5.61 -8.71
C MET A 162 10.97 -4.96 -10.00
N GLU A 163 11.19 -3.66 -10.01
CA GLU A 163 11.57 -2.91 -11.21
C GLU A 163 12.87 -3.45 -11.87
N PRO A 164 13.98 -3.65 -11.13
CA PRO A 164 15.19 -4.25 -11.69
C PRO A 164 14.97 -5.70 -12.14
N LEU A 165 14.16 -6.49 -11.43
CA LEU A 165 13.88 -7.87 -11.80
C LEU A 165 13.05 -7.96 -13.09
N GLN A 166 12.08 -7.07 -13.27
CA GLN A 166 11.30 -6.99 -14.51
C GLN A 166 12.18 -6.59 -15.71
N THR A 167 13.16 -5.70 -15.48
CA THR A 167 14.10 -5.31 -16.52
C THR A 167 14.98 -6.48 -16.90
N MET A 168 15.54 -7.22 -15.92
CA MET A 168 16.33 -8.43 -16.16
C MET A 168 15.51 -9.52 -16.87
N LEU A 169 14.24 -9.69 -16.51
CA LEU A 169 13.35 -10.66 -17.16
C LEU A 169 13.14 -10.29 -18.63
N LYS A 170 12.84 -9.03 -18.95
CA LYS A 170 12.69 -8.56 -20.34
C LYS A 170 13.96 -8.73 -21.15
N ASP A 171 15.11 -8.44 -20.55
CA ASP A 171 16.41 -8.65 -21.22
C ASP A 171 16.69 -10.14 -21.44
N GLY A 172 16.34 -10.99 -20.48
CA GLY A 172 16.43 -12.45 -20.61
C GLY A 172 15.50 -12.99 -21.72
N GLU A 173 14.25 -12.56 -21.76
CA GLU A 173 13.29 -12.92 -22.83
C GLU A 173 13.80 -12.47 -24.20
N ARG A 174 14.37 -11.26 -24.27
CA ARG A 174 14.97 -10.77 -25.51
C ARG A 174 16.14 -11.60 -25.95
N VAL A 175 17.02 -12.01 -25.03
CA VAL A 175 18.16 -12.89 -25.34
C VAL A 175 17.70 -14.27 -25.80
N LEU A 176 16.68 -14.84 -25.14
CA LEU A 176 16.09 -16.14 -25.53
C LEU A 176 15.40 -16.09 -26.89
N GLY A 177 14.87 -14.91 -27.27
CA GLY A 177 14.25 -14.68 -28.56
C GLY A 177 15.24 -14.40 -29.70
N LEU A 178 16.55 -14.27 -29.39
CA LEU A 178 17.57 -14.11 -30.43
C LEU A 178 17.84 -15.47 -31.09
N GLU A 179 17.69 -15.55 -32.41
CA GLU A 179 18.14 -16.67 -33.17
C GLU A 179 19.69 -16.76 -33.12
N PHE A 180 20.22 -17.98 -33.22
CA PHE A 180 21.65 -18.18 -33.31
C PHE A 180 22.18 -17.34 -34.49
N LEU A 181 23.25 -16.59 -34.25
CA LEU A 181 23.95 -15.87 -35.29
C LEU A 181 24.44 -16.85 -36.32
N SER A 182 23.91 -16.76 -37.55
CA SER A 182 24.32 -17.62 -38.69
C SER A 182 25.60 -17.18 -39.36
N GLN A 183 26.11 -16.00 -38.98
CA GLN A 183 27.34 -15.39 -39.55
C GLN A 183 28.25 -14.88 -38.45
N ASP A 184 29.49 -14.55 -38.82
CA ASP A 184 30.48 -14.00 -37.91
C ASP A 184 29.99 -12.68 -37.22
N LEU A 185 30.38 -12.48 -35.97
CA LEU A 185 30.02 -11.32 -35.17
C LEU A 185 30.39 -10.00 -35.87
N GLU A 186 31.51 -9.96 -36.60
CA GLU A 186 31.95 -8.77 -37.33
C GLU A 186 30.97 -8.36 -38.40
N VAL A 187 30.31 -9.29 -39.08
CA VAL A 187 29.27 -9.00 -40.09
C VAL A 187 28.06 -8.33 -39.43
N TYR A 188 27.65 -8.83 -38.27
CA TYR A 188 26.52 -8.21 -37.54
C TYR A 188 26.86 -6.82 -36.98
N LEU A 189 28.09 -6.62 -36.52
CA LEU A 189 28.58 -5.31 -36.10
C LEU A 189 28.66 -4.34 -37.29
N GLY A 190 29.07 -4.84 -38.47
CA GLY A 190 29.00 -4.09 -39.71
C GLY A 190 27.56 -3.61 -40.03
N TRP A 191 26.60 -4.55 -40.03
CA TRP A 191 25.19 -4.19 -40.31
C TRP A 191 24.62 -3.22 -39.27
N LYS A 192 25.03 -3.34 -38.00
CA LYS A 192 24.62 -2.39 -36.96
C LYS A 192 25.15 -0.99 -37.23
N LYS A 193 26.38 -0.86 -37.72
CA LYS A 193 26.99 0.40 -38.11
C LYS A 193 26.28 0.98 -39.36
N ASP A 194 26.11 0.14 -40.38
CA ASP A 194 25.40 0.57 -41.62
C ASP A 194 23.98 1.04 -41.32
N LYS A 195 23.28 0.42 -40.39
CA LYS A 195 21.96 0.85 -39.94
C LYS A 195 22.01 2.21 -39.23
N ALA A 196 23.03 2.46 -38.41
CA ALA A 196 23.21 3.74 -37.74
C ALA A 196 23.50 4.85 -38.76
N ASP A 197 24.42 4.61 -39.72
CA ASP A 197 24.77 5.51 -40.81
C ASP A 197 23.57 5.79 -41.72
N TYR A 198 22.74 4.76 -41.98
CA TYR A 198 21.49 4.93 -42.74
C TYR A 198 20.51 5.86 -42.03
N LEU A 199 20.31 5.70 -40.75
CA LEU A 199 19.39 6.53 -39.95
C LEU A 199 19.87 7.99 -39.90
N GLU A 200 21.19 8.20 -39.78
CA GLU A 200 21.79 9.53 -39.81
C GLU A 200 21.56 10.20 -41.18
N LYS A 201 21.80 9.47 -42.26
CA LYS A 201 21.57 9.95 -43.62
C LYS A 201 20.09 10.22 -43.92
N GLN A 202 19.21 9.44 -43.35
CA GLN A 202 17.77 9.64 -43.47
C GLN A 202 17.33 10.96 -42.78
N GLN A 203 17.90 11.23 -41.60
CA GLN A 203 17.63 12.49 -40.90
C GLN A 203 18.19 13.70 -41.68
N GLU A 204 19.45 13.59 -42.15
CA GLU A 204 20.07 14.62 -42.98
C GLU A 204 19.25 14.92 -44.25
N GLN A 205 18.73 13.87 -44.89
CA GLN A 205 17.86 14.02 -46.05
C GLN A 205 16.55 14.77 -45.71
N LYS A 206 15.98 14.47 -44.54
CA LYS A 206 14.77 15.15 -44.09
C LYS A 206 15.04 16.65 -43.86
N ASP A 207 16.11 16.94 -43.13
CA ASP A 207 16.50 18.34 -42.84
C ASP A 207 16.80 19.13 -44.12
N LEU A 208 17.47 18.50 -45.09
CA LEU A 208 17.71 19.12 -46.40
C LEU A 208 16.42 19.38 -47.19
N ARG A 209 15.46 18.48 -47.14
CA ARG A 209 14.14 18.66 -47.75
C ARG A 209 13.39 19.83 -47.11
N GLU A 210 13.36 19.90 -45.78
CA GLU A 210 12.72 21.01 -45.08
C GLU A 210 13.37 22.34 -45.42
N ARG A 211 14.70 22.38 -45.50
CA ARG A 211 15.44 23.57 -45.88
C ARG A 211 15.19 23.98 -47.33
N LEU A 212 15.07 22.99 -48.21
CA LEU A 212 14.73 23.25 -49.63
C LEU A 212 13.32 23.86 -49.76
N GLU A 213 12.35 23.37 -49.03
CA GLU A 213 10.99 23.91 -49.02
C GLU A 213 10.94 25.32 -48.43
N GLN A 214 11.72 25.61 -47.40
CA GLN A 214 11.86 26.97 -46.86
C GLN A 214 12.45 27.92 -47.87
N LEU A 215 13.52 27.51 -48.58
CA LEU A 215 14.14 28.35 -49.63
C LEU A 215 13.18 28.59 -50.81
N LYS A 216 12.43 27.58 -51.23
CA LYS A 216 11.40 27.73 -52.25
C LYS A 216 10.31 28.72 -51.83
N SER A 217 9.84 28.62 -50.61
CA SER A 217 8.80 29.53 -50.08
C SER A 217 9.29 30.99 -50.01
N GLN A 218 10.55 31.20 -49.57
CA GLN A 218 11.17 32.52 -49.54
C GLN A 218 11.32 33.12 -50.95
N ASN A 219 11.78 32.33 -51.91
CA ASN A 219 11.91 32.81 -53.29
C ASN A 219 10.54 33.14 -53.93
N VAL A 220 9.52 32.32 -53.68
CA VAL A 220 8.16 32.58 -54.16
C VAL A 220 7.61 33.86 -53.56
N ALA A 221 7.75 34.08 -52.25
CA ALA A 221 7.30 35.31 -51.59
C ALA A 221 8.01 36.56 -52.13
N ALA A 222 9.35 36.51 -52.35
CA ALA A 222 10.10 37.60 -52.92
C ALA A 222 9.65 37.93 -54.38
N TRP A 223 9.38 36.90 -55.17
CA TRP A 223 8.86 37.13 -56.56
C TRP A 223 7.42 37.66 -56.56
N GLU A 224 6.59 37.29 -55.63
CA GLU A 224 5.24 37.82 -55.47
C GLU A 224 5.26 39.27 -55.04
N GLU A 225 6.16 39.68 -54.13
CA GLU A 225 6.36 41.09 -53.79
C GLU A 225 6.89 41.92 -54.97
N GLU A 226 7.89 41.41 -55.72
CA GLU A 226 8.43 42.06 -56.88
C GLU A 226 7.38 42.23 -58.02
N ARG A 227 6.57 41.15 -58.22
CA ARG A 227 5.43 41.19 -59.15
C ARG A 227 4.41 42.25 -58.77
N ALA A 228 4.04 42.30 -57.47
CA ALA A 228 3.11 43.29 -56.98
C ALA A 228 3.62 44.73 -57.19
N SER A 229 4.89 44.95 -56.91
CA SER A 229 5.56 46.22 -57.13
C SER A 229 5.54 46.64 -58.62
N ILE A 230 5.85 45.72 -59.54
CA ILE A 230 5.81 45.97 -61.00
C ILE A 230 4.39 46.29 -61.45
N VAL A 231 3.39 45.54 -61.00
CA VAL A 231 1.97 45.80 -61.34
C VAL A 231 1.52 47.15 -60.82
N GLU A 232 1.94 47.59 -59.66
CA GLU A 232 1.61 48.93 -59.14
C GLU A 232 2.29 50.07 -60.00
N LEU A 233 3.53 49.83 -60.37
CA LEU A 233 4.24 50.77 -61.28
C LEU A 233 3.55 50.86 -62.64
N CYS A 234 3.10 49.75 -63.21
CA CYS A 234 2.34 49.76 -64.48
C CYS A 234 1.03 50.57 -64.34
N LYS A 235 0.26 50.32 -63.25
CA LYS A 235 -0.98 51.08 -62.97
C LYS A 235 -0.75 52.58 -62.78
N ARG A 236 0.35 52.98 -62.16
CA ARG A 236 0.72 54.40 -62.01
C ARG A 236 1.07 55.03 -63.37
N ARG A 237 1.78 54.30 -64.26
CA ARG A 237 2.09 54.76 -65.57
C ARG A 237 0.87 54.90 -66.52
N GLU A 238 -0.05 53.94 -66.43
CA GLU A 238 -1.32 54.03 -67.18
C GLU A 238 -2.12 55.27 -66.80
N LYS A 239 -2.20 55.61 -65.49
CA LYS A 239 -2.88 56.85 -65.02
C LYS A 239 -2.21 58.16 -65.44
N VAL A 240 -0.96 58.14 -65.88
CA VAL A 240 -0.24 59.30 -66.32
C VAL A 240 -0.40 59.47 -67.85
N LEU A 241 -0.83 58.45 -68.58
CA LEU A 241 -1.05 58.43 -70.03
C LEU A 241 -2.50 58.71 -70.45
N GLU A 242 -3.44 58.67 -69.46
CA GLU A 242 -4.81 59.22 -69.59
C GLU A 242 -4.84 60.72 -69.21
#